data_eaa7ad04b765c8e61e872d3a11701528
#
_entry.id   eaa7ad04b765c8e61e872d3a11701528
#
_cell.length_a   1.000
_cell.length_b   1.000
_cell.length_c   1.000
_cell.angle_alpha   90.00
_cell.angle_beta   90.00
_cell.angle_gamma   90.00
#
_symmetry.space_group_name_H-M   'P 1'
#
loop_
_entity.id
_entity.type
_entity.pdbx_description
1 polymer ?
#
loop_
_entity_poly.entity_id
_entity_poly.type
_entity_poly.pdbx_seq_one_letter_code
_entity_poly.pdbx_strand_id
1 'polypeptide(L)'
;QDPIEQLIIAIKAVFKSWMNPRAIVYRKLNGIDDSLGTAVNVQAMVFGNMGNTSGTGVAFSRNPSTGENKLFGEFLMNAQGEDVVAGIRTPESIEKLREIMPEVYDEFLRIAKVLENHYKDMQDLEFTIEKGKLFLLQTRNGKRTTDAAINVAVDLVNEGLISKEEAILRVEPKSLDQLLHPIFNAEMMKKTPILSKGLAASPGAASGKVYFHSKDIVDAVKAGEKVILVRQETSPEDIEGMIEAEGILTARGGMTSHAAVVARGMGKCCIAGASEIKVDEAEKVIKTQNEVIKEGEIISLDGTTGIIYKGEIEKLNPQLTGNFKIFMDWVNEIKDLGVRANADNPRDAKQAVEFGAEGIGLCRTEHMFFDKDRIPVVRQMILSENIEQRVEALEKIRPMQEKDFYDIYSVLKEKSVTIRLLDPPLHEFLPYEDEDIKNLAKEMKIEESHLREVIVDLEEVNPMLGHRGCRLAVTYPEIYRMQAKAIINAAIKAQKDLNISITPEIMIPLVGEIEELKYV
;
A
#
# COMPACT_ATOMS: atom_id res chain seq x y z
N GLN A 1 -54.19 -27.12 4.92
CA GLN A 1 -53.01 -27.37 5.78
C GLN A 1 -53.12 -26.53 7.02
N ASP A 2 -52.80 -27.12 8.18
CA ASP A 2 -52.80 -26.42 9.47
C ASP A 2 -51.70 -25.34 9.50
N PRO A 3 -52.01 -24.05 9.80
CA PRO A 3 -51.02 -22.97 9.90
C PRO A 3 -49.93 -23.24 10.94
N ILE A 4 -50.24 -23.90 12.04
CA ILE A 4 -49.29 -24.26 13.09
C ILE A 4 -48.28 -25.30 12.59
N GLU A 5 -48.76 -26.30 11.84
CA GLU A 5 -47.89 -27.31 11.26
C GLU A 5 -46.93 -26.68 10.22
N GLN A 6 -47.40 -25.75 9.38
CA GLN A 6 -46.56 -24.99 8.44
C GLN A 6 -45.51 -24.15 9.18
N LEU A 7 -45.86 -23.47 10.26
CA LEU A 7 -44.94 -22.70 11.08
C LEU A 7 -43.83 -23.60 11.67
N ILE A 8 -44.21 -24.77 12.23
CA ILE A 8 -43.22 -25.71 12.78
C ILE A 8 -42.25 -26.22 11.69
N ILE A 9 -42.76 -26.49 10.49
CA ILE A 9 -41.92 -26.89 9.35
C ILE A 9 -40.94 -25.79 8.98
N ALA A 10 -41.39 -24.52 8.92
CA ALA A 10 -40.56 -23.37 8.64
C ALA A 10 -39.45 -23.15 9.69
N ILE A 11 -39.81 -23.25 10.98
CA ILE A 11 -38.85 -23.18 12.09
C ILE A 11 -37.77 -24.26 11.96
N LYS A 12 -38.17 -25.51 11.68
CA LYS A 12 -37.25 -26.63 11.48
C LYS A 12 -36.33 -26.40 10.28
N ALA A 13 -36.83 -25.79 9.20
CA ALA A 13 -36.03 -25.46 8.03
C ALA A 13 -34.94 -24.44 8.36
N VAL A 14 -35.26 -23.39 9.14
CA VAL A 14 -34.28 -22.40 9.62
C VAL A 14 -33.19 -23.06 10.46
N PHE A 15 -33.53 -23.88 11.43
CA PHE A 15 -32.51 -24.60 12.20
C PHE A 15 -31.62 -25.51 11.35
N LYS A 16 -32.21 -26.21 10.38
CA LYS A 16 -31.44 -27.05 9.44
C LYS A 16 -30.49 -26.26 8.55
N SER A 17 -30.85 -25.01 8.22
CA SER A 17 -30.03 -24.17 7.36
C SER A 17 -28.63 -23.85 7.93
N TRP A 18 -28.46 -23.94 9.26
CA TRP A 18 -27.16 -23.84 9.91
C TRP A 18 -26.13 -24.85 9.39
N MET A 19 -26.59 -26.04 9.01
CA MET A 19 -25.76 -27.12 8.51
C MET A 19 -25.63 -27.15 6.98
N ASN A 20 -26.16 -26.15 6.28
CA ASN A 20 -25.98 -26.05 4.83
C ASN A 20 -24.50 -25.83 4.47
N PRO A 21 -23.99 -26.46 3.41
CA PRO A 21 -22.58 -26.33 2.99
C PRO A 21 -22.13 -24.87 2.85
N ARG A 22 -22.99 -24.01 2.29
CA ARG A 22 -22.74 -22.58 2.14
C ARG A 22 -22.57 -21.88 3.49
N ALA A 23 -23.40 -22.19 4.47
CA ALA A 23 -23.33 -21.62 5.82
C ALA A 23 -22.06 -22.08 6.55
N ILE A 24 -21.66 -23.34 6.39
CA ILE A 24 -20.42 -23.89 6.98
C ILE A 24 -19.19 -23.17 6.40
N VAL A 25 -19.13 -22.99 5.08
CA VAL A 25 -18.01 -22.28 4.42
C VAL A 25 -17.96 -20.82 4.90
N TYR A 26 -19.11 -20.15 4.98
CA TYR A 26 -19.19 -18.77 5.45
C TYR A 26 -18.66 -18.62 6.89
N ARG A 27 -19.06 -19.53 7.81
CA ARG A 27 -18.55 -19.51 9.19
C ARG A 27 -17.04 -19.69 9.27
N LYS A 28 -16.50 -20.66 8.52
CA LYS A 28 -15.04 -20.89 8.47
C LYS A 28 -14.27 -19.65 7.99
N LEU A 29 -14.77 -18.98 6.94
CA LEU A 29 -14.13 -17.79 6.40
C LEU A 29 -14.19 -16.59 7.37
N ASN A 30 -15.22 -16.52 8.20
CA ASN A 30 -15.42 -15.40 9.14
C ASN A 30 -15.07 -15.75 10.60
N GLY A 31 -14.46 -16.90 10.86
CA GLY A 31 -14.05 -17.29 12.21
C GLY A 31 -15.20 -17.48 13.19
N ILE A 32 -16.40 -17.85 12.71
CA ILE A 32 -17.60 -18.07 13.53
C ILE A 32 -17.60 -19.51 14.03
N ASP A 33 -17.72 -19.70 15.34
CA ASP A 33 -17.74 -21.02 15.99
C ASP A 33 -18.99 -21.80 15.61
N ASP A 34 -18.81 -23.05 15.19
CA ASP A 34 -19.92 -23.96 14.81
C ASP A 34 -20.85 -24.30 16.00
N SER A 35 -20.38 -24.16 17.24
CA SER A 35 -21.15 -24.43 18.45
C SER A 35 -22.23 -23.40 18.77
N LEU A 36 -22.16 -22.19 18.17
CA LEU A 36 -23.10 -21.10 18.46
C LEU A 36 -24.55 -21.41 18.06
N GLY A 37 -24.74 -22.16 16.97
CA GLY A 37 -26.07 -22.44 16.43
C GLY A 37 -26.75 -21.20 15.84
N THR A 38 -28.06 -21.32 15.58
CA THR A 38 -28.91 -20.23 15.09
C THR A 38 -30.19 -20.09 15.89
N ALA A 39 -30.82 -18.92 15.78
CA ALA A 39 -32.11 -18.64 16.40
C ALA A 39 -33.21 -18.42 15.35
N VAL A 40 -34.45 -18.50 15.76
CA VAL A 40 -35.63 -18.24 14.90
C VAL A 40 -36.51 -17.18 15.55
N ASN A 41 -36.82 -16.14 14.81
CA ASN A 41 -37.81 -15.15 15.15
C ASN A 41 -39.08 -15.36 14.30
N VAL A 42 -40.23 -15.33 14.94
CA VAL A 42 -41.53 -15.38 14.27
C VAL A 42 -42.16 -14.00 14.39
N GLN A 43 -42.36 -13.34 13.26
CA GLN A 43 -42.95 -12.00 13.22
C GLN A 43 -44.01 -11.87 12.11
N ALA A 44 -44.92 -10.91 12.25
CA ALA A 44 -45.89 -10.61 11.20
C ALA A 44 -45.20 -10.12 9.94
N MET A 45 -45.65 -10.59 8.78
CA MET A 45 -45.21 -10.07 7.49
C MET A 45 -45.85 -8.71 7.19
N VAL A 46 -45.10 -7.86 6.53
CA VAL A 46 -45.57 -6.60 5.93
C VAL A 46 -45.38 -6.65 4.42
N PHE A 47 -46.26 -6.01 3.68
CA PHE A 47 -46.37 -6.16 2.23
C PHE A 47 -46.18 -4.82 1.51
N GLY A 48 -45.07 -4.67 0.80
CA GLY A 48 -44.77 -3.49 -0.01
C GLY A 48 -45.50 -3.44 -1.34
N ASN A 49 -46.26 -4.50 -1.71
CA ASN A 49 -46.97 -4.62 -2.97
C ASN A 49 -48.51 -4.48 -2.81
N MET A 50 -48.93 -3.69 -1.83
CA MET A 50 -50.37 -3.43 -1.55
C MET A 50 -50.90 -2.17 -2.25
N GLY A 51 -50.38 -1.85 -3.43
CA GLY A 51 -50.81 -0.70 -4.25
C GLY A 51 -49.86 0.52 -4.12
N ASN A 52 -50.35 1.67 -4.65
CA ASN A 52 -49.53 2.89 -4.84
C ASN A 52 -49.15 3.62 -3.54
N THR A 53 -49.63 3.19 -2.39
CA THR A 53 -49.22 3.69 -1.07
C THR A 53 -48.34 2.72 -0.32
N SER A 54 -47.82 1.72 -1.02
CA SER A 54 -46.95 0.68 -0.48
C SER A 54 -45.65 0.60 -1.31
N GLY A 55 -44.57 0.18 -0.68
CA GLY A 55 -43.25 0.04 -1.32
C GLY A 55 -42.27 -0.64 -0.42
N THR A 56 -41.06 -0.88 -0.92
CA THR A 56 -39.96 -1.46 -0.16
C THR A 56 -38.64 -0.86 -0.63
N GLY A 57 -37.62 -0.88 0.20
CA GLY A 57 -36.32 -0.36 -0.17
C GLY A 57 -35.21 -0.63 0.85
N VAL A 58 -34.05 -0.14 0.50
CA VAL A 58 -32.84 -0.16 1.33
C VAL A 58 -32.25 1.25 1.40
N ALA A 59 -31.78 1.66 2.56
CA ALA A 59 -31.17 2.96 2.73
C ALA A 59 -30.07 2.94 3.79
N PHE A 60 -29.11 3.84 3.64
CA PHE A 60 -28.08 4.14 4.62
C PHE A 60 -28.40 5.45 5.33
N SER A 61 -28.15 5.54 6.62
CA SER A 61 -28.32 6.79 7.38
C SER A 61 -27.37 7.90 6.92
N ARG A 62 -26.24 7.54 6.30
CA ARG A 62 -25.27 8.44 5.64
C ARG A 62 -24.83 7.84 4.31
N ASN A 63 -24.29 8.67 3.41
CA ASN A 63 -23.78 8.18 2.13
C ASN A 63 -22.60 7.20 2.34
N PRO A 64 -22.69 5.94 1.92
CA PRO A 64 -21.64 4.93 2.15
C PRO A 64 -20.37 5.17 1.32
N SER A 65 -20.43 6.01 0.30
CA SER A 65 -19.28 6.34 -0.56
C SER A 65 -18.52 7.56 -0.07
N THR A 66 -19.22 8.57 0.48
CA THR A 66 -18.63 9.86 0.87
C THR A 66 -18.64 10.13 2.37
N GLY A 67 -19.49 9.46 3.14
CA GLY A 67 -19.74 9.73 4.56
C GLY A 67 -20.69 10.89 4.84
N GLU A 68 -21.18 11.59 3.80
CA GLU A 68 -22.10 12.73 3.95
C GLU A 68 -23.31 12.36 4.82
N ASN A 69 -23.61 13.18 5.83
CA ASN A 69 -24.74 13.00 6.74
C ASN A 69 -26.07 13.29 6.06
N LYS A 70 -26.44 12.43 5.13
CA LYS A 70 -27.65 12.48 4.32
C LYS A 70 -28.15 11.07 4.04
N LEU A 71 -29.45 10.84 4.22
CA LEU A 71 -30.07 9.57 3.89
C LEU A 71 -29.79 9.20 2.43
N PHE A 72 -29.22 8.03 2.21
CA PHE A 72 -28.82 7.55 0.88
C PHE A 72 -29.39 6.16 0.65
N GLY A 73 -30.12 5.97 -0.45
CA GLY A 73 -30.71 4.67 -0.72
C GLY A 73 -31.65 4.66 -1.89
N GLU A 74 -32.31 3.53 -2.06
CA GLU A 74 -33.19 3.24 -3.18
C GLU A 74 -34.46 2.55 -2.69
N PHE A 75 -35.56 2.80 -3.38
CA PHE A 75 -36.85 2.17 -3.10
C PHE A 75 -37.64 1.87 -4.37
N LEU A 76 -38.59 0.95 -4.26
CA LEU A 76 -39.57 0.64 -5.29
C LEU A 76 -40.98 0.75 -4.73
N MET A 77 -41.85 1.46 -5.44
CA MET A 77 -43.29 1.49 -5.15
C MET A 77 -43.95 0.21 -5.62
N ASN A 78 -44.97 -0.24 -4.86
CA ASN A 78 -45.74 -1.43 -5.13
C ASN A 78 -44.86 -2.65 -5.46
N ALA A 79 -43.94 -2.98 -4.56
CA ALA A 79 -42.91 -4.00 -4.73
C ALA A 79 -42.60 -4.73 -3.41
N GLN A 80 -42.06 -5.92 -3.53
CA GLN A 80 -41.47 -6.69 -2.42
C GLN A 80 -39.95 -6.56 -2.43
N GLY A 81 -39.28 -6.93 -1.32
CA GLY A 81 -37.81 -6.86 -1.19
C GLY A 81 -37.06 -7.61 -2.29
N GLU A 82 -37.60 -8.73 -2.76
CA GLU A 82 -37.03 -9.51 -3.86
C GLU A 82 -36.96 -8.74 -5.18
N ASP A 83 -37.92 -7.84 -5.43
CA ASP A 83 -37.98 -7.03 -6.65
C ASP A 83 -36.84 -6.00 -6.70
N VAL A 84 -36.40 -5.49 -5.52
CA VAL A 84 -35.25 -4.57 -5.41
C VAL A 84 -33.95 -5.27 -5.74
N VAL A 85 -33.78 -6.49 -5.22
CA VAL A 85 -32.53 -7.28 -5.37
C VAL A 85 -32.43 -7.94 -6.74
N ALA A 86 -33.56 -8.36 -7.32
CA ALA A 86 -33.60 -9.07 -8.61
C ALA A 86 -33.31 -8.17 -9.83
N GLY A 87 -33.31 -6.83 -9.66
CA GLY A 87 -33.00 -5.91 -10.75
C GLY A 87 -34.02 -5.88 -11.90
N ILE A 88 -35.21 -6.42 -11.69
CA ILE A 88 -36.30 -6.47 -12.73
C ILE A 88 -36.86 -5.09 -13.00
N ARG A 89 -36.90 -4.25 -11.99
CA ARG A 89 -37.36 -2.86 -12.06
C ARG A 89 -36.24 -1.94 -11.59
N THR A 90 -36.10 -0.77 -12.22
CA THR A 90 -35.13 0.25 -11.81
C THR A 90 -35.63 0.94 -10.52
N PRO A 91 -34.88 0.84 -9.40
CA PRO A 91 -35.24 1.54 -8.18
C PRO A 91 -35.14 3.06 -8.35
N GLU A 92 -35.89 3.77 -7.53
CA GLU A 92 -35.81 5.23 -7.42
C GLU A 92 -34.98 5.64 -6.21
N SER A 93 -34.33 6.81 -6.33
CA SER A 93 -33.58 7.37 -5.19
C SER A 93 -34.52 7.65 -4.02
N ILE A 94 -34.04 7.35 -2.80
CA ILE A 94 -34.81 7.57 -1.56
C ILE A 94 -35.28 9.03 -1.39
N GLU A 95 -34.61 9.99 -2.02
CA GLU A 95 -34.99 11.40 -2.01
C GLU A 95 -36.37 11.64 -2.66
N LYS A 96 -36.72 10.85 -3.68
CA LYS A 96 -38.04 10.93 -4.32
C LYS A 96 -39.17 10.52 -3.37
N LEU A 97 -38.87 9.71 -2.34
CA LEU A 97 -39.87 9.39 -1.33
C LEU A 97 -40.38 10.62 -0.60
N ARG A 98 -39.55 11.67 -0.48
CA ARG A 98 -39.93 12.96 0.10
C ARG A 98 -41.05 13.67 -0.72
N GLU A 99 -41.04 13.48 -2.04
CA GLU A 99 -42.04 14.06 -2.92
C GLU A 99 -43.34 13.23 -2.93
N ILE A 100 -43.19 11.90 -2.90
CA ILE A 100 -44.31 10.95 -3.02
C ILE A 100 -45.03 10.75 -1.69
N MET A 101 -44.26 10.60 -0.59
CA MET A 101 -44.79 10.34 0.76
C MET A 101 -43.97 11.11 1.81
N PRO A 102 -44.15 12.43 1.93
CA PRO A 102 -43.33 13.28 2.81
C PRO A 102 -43.39 12.86 4.27
N GLU A 103 -44.53 12.48 4.79
CA GLU A 103 -44.69 12.03 6.19
C GLU A 103 -43.88 10.75 6.48
N VAL A 104 -43.89 9.81 5.55
CA VAL A 104 -43.12 8.56 5.65
C VAL A 104 -41.62 8.85 5.56
N TYR A 105 -41.21 9.76 4.71
CA TYR A 105 -39.82 10.18 4.59
C TYR A 105 -39.31 10.85 5.88
N ASP A 106 -40.08 11.75 6.46
CA ASP A 106 -39.73 12.45 7.70
C ASP A 106 -39.70 11.49 8.89
N GLU A 107 -40.60 10.53 8.96
CA GLU A 107 -40.57 9.46 9.96
C GLU A 107 -39.32 8.60 9.78
N PHE A 108 -38.93 8.27 8.54
CA PHE A 108 -37.74 7.49 8.25
C PHE A 108 -36.46 8.22 8.67
N LEU A 109 -36.34 9.50 8.36
CA LEU A 109 -35.21 10.34 8.82
C LEU A 109 -35.10 10.32 10.36
N ARG A 110 -36.22 10.50 11.07
CA ARG A 110 -36.26 10.47 12.52
C ARG A 110 -35.77 9.12 13.07
N ILE A 111 -36.23 8.02 12.49
CA ILE A 111 -35.86 6.67 12.93
C ILE A 111 -34.39 6.39 12.59
N ALA A 112 -33.91 6.74 11.39
CA ALA A 112 -32.52 6.59 11.01
C ALA A 112 -31.59 7.31 12.01
N LYS A 113 -31.96 8.53 12.44
CA LYS A 113 -31.19 9.28 13.44
C LYS A 113 -31.23 8.63 14.84
N VAL A 114 -32.37 8.08 15.25
CA VAL A 114 -32.49 7.33 16.52
C VAL A 114 -31.58 6.11 16.51
N LEU A 115 -31.56 5.35 15.42
CA LEU A 115 -30.73 4.16 15.30
C LEU A 115 -29.24 4.53 15.23
N GLU A 116 -28.86 5.55 14.45
CA GLU A 116 -27.50 6.05 14.41
C GLU A 116 -26.98 6.48 15.79
N ASN A 117 -27.79 7.22 16.55
CA ASN A 117 -27.45 7.63 17.91
C ASN A 117 -27.37 6.44 18.88
N HIS A 118 -28.21 5.43 18.72
CA HIS A 118 -28.21 4.23 19.57
C HIS A 118 -26.98 3.36 19.33
N TYR A 119 -26.70 3.05 18.06
CA TYR A 119 -25.55 2.24 17.66
C TYR A 119 -24.25 3.05 17.57
N LYS A 120 -24.35 4.37 17.64
CA LYS A 120 -23.23 5.32 17.50
C LYS A 120 -22.43 5.11 16.21
N ASP A 121 -23.09 4.66 15.14
CA ASP A 121 -22.49 4.41 13.83
C ASP A 121 -23.54 4.53 12.74
N MET A 122 -23.10 4.81 11.50
CA MET A 122 -24.00 4.82 10.35
C MET A 122 -24.66 3.45 10.15
N GLN A 123 -25.93 3.48 9.82
CA GLN A 123 -26.74 2.28 9.69
C GLN A 123 -27.15 2.02 8.25
N ASP A 124 -27.17 0.75 7.89
CA ASP A 124 -27.79 0.17 6.70
C ASP A 124 -29.15 -0.39 7.12
N LEU A 125 -30.19 0.09 6.46
CA LEU A 125 -31.60 -0.06 6.86
C LEU A 125 -32.39 -0.73 5.73
N GLU A 126 -33.11 -1.80 6.08
CA GLU A 126 -34.11 -2.39 5.19
C GLU A 126 -35.52 -2.01 5.67
N PHE A 127 -36.37 -1.56 4.79
CA PHE A 127 -37.69 -1.07 5.14
C PHE A 127 -38.79 -1.47 4.14
N THR A 128 -40.01 -1.50 4.63
CA THR A 128 -41.22 -1.68 3.83
C THR A 128 -42.27 -0.64 4.25
N ILE A 129 -42.96 -0.11 3.29
CA ILE A 129 -44.11 0.75 3.49
C ILE A 129 -45.36 -0.04 3.12
N GLU A 130 -46.28 -0.23 4.06
CA GLU A 130 -47.56 -0.88 3.82
C GLU A 130 -48.68 0.14 4.06
N LYS A 131 -49.40 0.50 2.98
CA LYS A 131 -50.52 1.43 3.03
C LYS A 131 -50.20 2.74 3.75
N GLY A 132 -49.04 3.34 3.43
CA GLY A 132 -48.59 4.61 4.00
C GLY A 132 -47.94 4.50 5.37
N LYS A 133 -47.80 3.30 5.96
CA LYS A 133 -47.15 3.09 7.24
C LYS A 133 -45.77 2.48 7.03
N LEU A 134 -44.74 3.09 7.64
CA LEU A 134 -43.36 2.63 7.59
C LEU A 134 -43.10 1.47 8.58
N PHE A 135 -42.39 0.45 8.12
CA PHE A 135 -41.91 -0.66 8.91
C PHE A 135 -40.41 -0.88 8.62
N LEU A 136 -39.59 -0.88 9.65
CA LEU A 136 -38.20 -1.30 9.54
C LEU A 136 -38.12 -2.81 9.67
N LEU A 137 -37.41 -3.44 8.75
CA LEU A 137 -37.21 -4.89 8.70
C LEU A 137 -35.90 -5.31 9.33
N GLN A 138 -34.83 -4.56 9.06
CA GLN A 138 -33.47 -4.85 9.52
C GLN A 138 -32.66 -3.58 9.65
N THR A 139 -31.75 -3.55 10.59
CA THR A 139 -30.66 -2.58 10.71
C THR A 139 -29.35 -3.29 10.96
N ARG A 140 -28.27 -2.75 10.40
CA ARG A 140 -26.89 -3.21 10.62
C ARG A 140 -25.93 -2.05 10.42
N ASN A 141 -24.69 -2.20 10.90
CA ASN A 141 -23.63 -1.22 10.63
C ASN A 141 -23.37 -1.14 9.13
N GLY A 142 -23.40 0.07 8.58
CA GLY A 142 -23.27 0.32 7.15
C GLY A 142 -21.87 -0.01 6.64
N LYS A 143 -21.78 -0.89 5.63
CA LYS A 143 -20.55 -1.06 4.85
C LYS A 143 -20.28 0.21 4.06
N ARG A 144 -19.01 0.64 4.03
CA ARG A 144 -18.63 1.94 3.50
C ARG A 144 -17.20 1.92 2.94
N THR A 145 -16.89 2.90 2.10
CA THR A 145 -15.53 3.14 1.62
C THR A 145 -14.63 3.64 2.77
N THR A 146 -13.32 3.61 2.57
CA THR A 146 -12.36 4.14 3.57
C THR A 146 -12.54 5.64 3.78
N ASP A 147 -12.75 6.42 2.72
CA ASP A 147 -13.05 7.86 2.82
C ASP A 147 -14.30 8.12 3.65
N ALA A 148 -15.38 7.38 3.38
CA ALA A 148 -16.61 7.49 4.15
C ALA A 148 -16.39 7.07 5.61
N ALA A 149 -15.57 6.05 5.89
CA ALA A 149 -15.28 5.61 7.25
C ALA A 149 -14.59 6.72 8.07
N ILE A 150 -13.61 7.41 7.47
CA ILE A 150 -12.92 8.53 8.10
C ILE A 150 -13.88 9.71 8.31
N ASN A 151 -14.63 10.10 7.27
CA ASN A 151 -15.56 11.21 7.36
C ASN A 151 -16.62 10.97 8.43
N VAL A 152 -17.22 9.78 8.45
CA VAL A 152 -18.20 9.39 9.48
C VAL A 152 -17.58 9.38 10.88
N ALA A 153 -16.36 8.86 11.04
CA ALA A 153 -15.68 8.83 12.33
C ALA A 153 -15.42 10.24 12.87
N VAL A 154 -14.96 11.15 12.02
CA VAL A 154 -14.72 12.56 12.39
C VAL A 154 -16.04 13.26 12.73
N ASP A 155 -17.08 13.07 11.94
CA ASP A 155 -18.38 13.67 12.19
C ASP A 155 -19.00 13.18 13.50
N LEU A 156 -18.95 11.88 13.78
CA LEU A 156 -19.48 11.31 15.03
C LEU A 156 -18.76 11.84 16.28
N VAL A 157 -17.45 12.13 16.19
CA VAL A 157 -16.72 12.81 17.28
C VAL A 157 -17.20 14.26 17.42
N ASN A 158 -17.32 14.98 16.31
CA ASN A 158 -17.79 16.38 16.31
C ASN A 158 -19.25 16.51 16.81
N GLU A 159 -20.08 15.49 16.55
CA GLU A 159 -21.45 15.37 17.07
C GLU A 159 -21.50 14.92 18.56
N GLY A 160 -20.35 14.59 19.17
CA GLY A 160 -20.26 14.15 20.57
C GLY A 160 -20.80 12.74 20.83
N LEU A 161 -20.95 11.91 19.81
CA LEU A 161 -21.49 10.55 19.92
C LEU A 161 -20.42 9.52 20.32
N ILE A 162 -19.16 9.73 19.92
CA ILE A 162 -18.03 8.85 20.22
C ILE A 162 -16.80 9.68 20.62
N SER A 163 -15.84 9.02 21.29
CA SER A 163 -14.53 9.63 21.57
C SER A 163 -13.58 9.54 20.36
N LYS A 164 -12.44 10.25 20.41
CA LYS A 164 -11.39 10.15 19.40
C LYS A 164 -10.81 8.73 19.33
N GLU A 165 -10.61 8.10 20.47
CA GLU A 165 -10.11 6.73 20.61
C GLU A 165 -11.06 5.72 19.95
N GLU A 166 -12.36 5.86 20.23
CA GLU A 166 -13.38 5.03 19.58
C GLU A 166 -13.40 5.24 18.06
N ALA A 167 -13.25 6.47 17.59
CA ALA A 167 -13.20 6.80 16.16
C ALA A 167 -12.02 6.12 15.47
N ILE A 168 -10.83 6.15 16.08
CA ILE A 168 -9.62 5.52 15.55
C ILE A 168 -9.80 4.00 15.44
N LEU A 169 -10.36 3.36 16.48
CA LEU A 169 -10.58 1.91 16.50
C LEU A 169 -11.60 1.42 15.45
N ARG A 170 -12.44 2.30 14.90
CA ARG A 170 -13.46 1.95 13.89
C ARG A 170 -12.95 1.95 12.47
N VAL A 171 -11.79 2.55 12.20
CA VAL A 171 -11.18 2.57 10.87
C VAL A 171 -10.15 1.47 10.77
N GLU A 172 -10.34 0.57 9.80
CA GLU A 172 -9.42 -0.55 9.56
C GLU A 172 -8.05 -0.02 9.09
N PRO A 173 -6.94 -0.27 9.82
CA PRO A 173 -5.62 0.28 9.47
C PRO A 173 -5.17 -0.06 8.05
N LYS A 174 -5.44 -1.29 7.58
CA LYS A 174 -5.08 -1.72 6.22
C LYS A 174 -5.80 -0.94 5.13
N SER A 175 -6.99 -0.41 5.42
CA SER A 175 -7.74 0.38 4.44
C SER A 175 -7.13 1.76 4.22
N LEU A 176 -6.39 2.31 5.21
CA LEU A 176 -5.71 3.60 5.09
C LEU A 176 -4.59 3.59 4.04
N ASP A 177 -3.98 2.44 3.79
CA ASP A 177 -2.97 2.27 2.74
C ASP A 177 -3.48 2.75 1.38
N GLN A 178 -4.76 2.52 1.09
CA GLN A 178 -5.38 2.97 -0.17
C GLN A 178 -5.37 4.49 -0.33
N LEU A 179 -5.44 5.23 0.76
CA LEU A 179 -5.47 6.70 0.77
C LEU A 179 -4.06 7.34 0.68
N LEU A 180 -3.01 6.56 0.91
CA LEU A 180 -1.61 7.00 0.86
C LEU A 180 -0.97 6.81 -0.52
N HIS A 181 -1.64 6.09 -1.42
CA HIS A 181 -1.18 5.90 -2.79
C HIS A 181 -1.88 6.84 -3.77
N PRO A 182 -1.22 7.24 -4.87
CA PRO A 182 -1.89 7.97 -5.95
C PRO A 182 -3.13 7.23 -6.44
N ILE A 183 -4.20 7.95 -6.70
CA ILE A 183 -5.45 7.44 -7.26
C ILE A 183 -5.77 8.14 -8.58
N PHE A 184 -6.62 7.55 -9.40
CA PHE A 184 -7.10 8.21 -10.61
C PHE A 184 -8.31 9.09 -10.36
N ASN A 185 -8.47 10.12 -11.21
CA ASN A 185 -9.68 10.94 -11.24
C ASN A 185 -10.89 10.07 -11.61
N ALA A 186 -11.86 9.97 -10.69
CA ALA A 186 -13.01 9.08 -10.81
C ALA A 186 -13.91 9.38 -12.05
N GLU A 187 -14.02 10.65 -12.46
CA GLU A 187 -14.79 11.03 -13.64
C GLU A 187 -14.09 10.61 -14.94
N MET A 188 -12.77 10.66 -14.97
CA MET A 188 -11.98 10.17 -16.10
C MET A 188 -12.02 8.65 -16.20
N MET A 189 -11.94 7.93 -15.06
CA MET A 189 -12.05 6.46 -15.03
C MET A 189 -13.35 5.97 -15.69
N LYS A 190 -14.49 6.63 -15.40
CA LYS A 190 -15.80 6.26 -15.99
C LYS A 190 -15.86 6.41 -17.52
N LYS A 191 -15.04 7.31 -18.07
CA LYS A 191 -15.01 7.64 -19.51
C LYS A 191 -13.93 6.88 -20.28
N THR A 192 -12.96 6.28 -19.58
CA THR A 192 -11.80 5.63 -20.20
C THR A 192 -12.10 4.15 -20.43
N PRO A 193 -11.85 3.61 -21.64
CA PRO A 193 -12.10 2.20 -21.94
C PRO A 193 -11.24 1.27 -21.07
N ILE A 194 -11.88 0.21 -20.56
CA ILE A 194 -11.21 -0.86 -19.82
C ILE A 194 -10.62 -1.85 -20.84
N LEU A 195 -9.33 -2.14 -20.72
CA LEU A 195 -8.64 -3.14 -21.54
C LEU A 195 -8.75 -4.55 -20.96
N SER A 196 -8.57 -4.68 -19.65
CA SER A 196 -8.57 -5.97 -18.96
C SER A 196 -8.58 -5.76 -17.43
N LYS A 197 -8.59 -6.88 -16.70
CA LYS A 197 -8.46 -6.91 -15.25
C LYS A 197 -7.48 -7.99 -14.82
N GLY A 198 -6.71 -7.70 -13.76
CA GLY A 198 -5.80 -8.62 -13.10
C GLY A 198 -5.94 -8.59 -11.59
N LEU A 199 -4.97 -9.18 -10.89
CA LEU A 199 -4.89 -9.14 -9.43
C LEU A 199 -4.30 -7.80 -8.97
N ALA A 200 -4.96 -7.15 -8.04
CA ALA A 200 -4.48 -5.93 -7.36
C ALA A 200 -3.27 -6.28 -6.46
N ALA A 201 -2.09 -6.38 -7.07
CA ALA A 201 -0.89 -6.92 -6.42
C ALA A 201 -0.17 -5.87 -5.56
N SER A 202 -0.17 -4.61 -5.96
CA SER A 202 0.32 -3.47 -5.18
C SER A 202 -0.52 -2.24 -5.50
N PRO A 203 -1.04 -1.52 -4.49
CA PRO A 203 -1.96 -0.41 -4.69
C PRO A 203 -1.30 0.78 -5.39
N GLY A 204 -2.16 1.72 -5.84
CA GLY A 204 -1.76 2.96 -6.50
C GLY A 204 -2.24 3.08 -7.93
N ALA A 205 -2.00 4.25 -8.53
CA ALA A 205 -2.35 4.58 -9.90
C ALA A 205 -1.08 4.89 -10.70
N ALA A 206 -0.92 4.26 -11.84
CA ALA A 206 0.20 4.50 -12.74
C ALA A 206 -0.26 4.65 -14.18
N SER A 207 0.19 5.69 -14.87
CA SER A 207 -0.02 5.90 -16.31
C SER A 207 1.31 6.07 -17.01
N GLY A 208 1.47 5.42 -18.14
CA GLY A 208 2.71 5.54 -18.92
C GLY A 208 2.69 4.74 -20.21
N LYS A 209 3.73 4.91 -21.00
CA LYS A 209 3.95 4.15 -22.22
C LYS A 209 4.36 2.71 -21.91
N VAL A 210 3.83 1.78 -22.67
CA VAL A 210 4.13 0.35 -22.56
C VAL A 210 5.54 0.07 -23.05
N TYR A 211 6.33 -0.63 -22.24
CA TYR A 211 7.63 -1.19 -22.61
C TYR A 211 7.78 -2.61 -22.07
N PHE A 212 8.55 -3.44 -22.79
CA PHE A 212 8.65 -4.88 -22.53
C PHE A 212 10.02 -5.31 -21.97
N HIS A 213 11.06 -4.52 -22.13
CA HIS A 213 12.41 -4.87 -21.69
C HIS A 213 13.00 -3.80 -20.76
N SER A 214 13.65 -4.23 -19.69
CA SER A 214 14.25 -3.34 -18.68
C SER A 214 15.19 -2.31 -19.27
N LYS A 215 16.03 -2.69 -20.24
CA LYS A 215 16.97 -1.79 -20.91
C LYS A 215 16.24 -0.66 -21.65
N ASP A 216 15.19 -0.99 -22.41
CA ASP A 216 14.41 -0.01 -23.17
C ASP A 216 13.71 0.99 -22.22
N ILE A 217 13.28 0.52 -21.03
CA ILE A 217 12.68 1.35 -19.97
C ILE A 217 13.68 2.37 -19.44
N VAL A 218 14.89 1.93 -19.09
CA VAL A 218 15.94 2.82 -18.58
C VAL A 218 16.26 3.93 -19.58
N ASP A 219 16.33 3.60 -20.86
CA ASP A 219 16.61 4.58 -21.92
C ASP A 219 15.42 5.54 -22.13
N ALA A 220 14.18 5.05 -22.09
CA ALA A 220 12.98 5.87 -22.20
C ALA A 220 12.83 6.84 -21.01
N VAL A 221 13.09 6.37 -19.79
CA VAL A 221 13.04 7.23 -18.59
C VAL A 221 14.12 8.32 -18.62
N LYS A 222 15.35 8.00 -19.08
CA LYS A 222 16.39 9.01 -19.31
C LYS A 222 15.98 10.06 -20.34
N ALA A 223 15.12 9.69 -21.30
CA ALA A 223 14.52 10.62 -22.27
C ALA A 223 13.33 11.42 -21.68
N GLY A 224 12.96 11.21 -20.41
CA GLY A 224 11.89 11.91 -19.71
C GLY A 224 10.50 11.30 -19.89
N GLU A 225 10.40 10.05 -20.37
CA GLU A 225 9.14 9.36 -20.56
C GLU A 225 8.66 8.69 -19.27
N LYS A 226 7.34 8.68 -19.07
CA LYS A 226 6.69 7.84 -18.06
C LYS A 226 6.38 6.48 -18.65
N VAL A 227 6.81 5.42 -18.01
CA VAL A 227 6.75 4.07 -18.59
C VAL A 227 6.07 3.06 -17.67
N ILE A 228 5.41 2.08 -18.28
CA ILE A 228 4.85 0.90 -17.62
C ILE A 228 5.64 -0.32 -18.13
N LEU A 229 6.21 -1.07 -17.19
CA LEU A 229 6.83 -2.36 -17.51
C LEU A 229 5.74 -3.41 -17.70
N VAL A 230 5.74 -4.07 -18.85
CA VAL A 230 4.80 -5.15 -19.19
C VAL A 230 5.56 -6.43 -19.50
N ARG A 231 5.30 -7.48 -18.75
CA ARG A 231 5.96 -8.79 -18.91
C ARG A 231 4.93 -9.92 -18.91
N GLN A 232 5.32 -11.05 -19.47
CA GLN A 232 4.57 -12.30 -19.24
C GLN A 232 4.63 -12.66 -17.74
N GLU A 233 5.82 -12.64 -17.17
CA GLU A 233 6.16 -12.71 -15.75
C GLU A 233 7.51 -12.01 -15.55
N THR A 234 7.77 -11.44 -14.37
CA THR A 234 9.05 -10.79 -14.08
C THR A 234 10.06 -11.77 -13.49
N SER A 235 11.34 -11.52 -13.77
CA SER A 235 12.49 -12.21 -13.22
C SER A 235 13.40 -11.23 -12.46
N PRO A 236 14.40 -11.70 -11.69
CA PRO A 236 15.39 -10.82 -11.05
C PRO A 236 16.13 -9.89 -12.01
N GLU A 237 16.27 -10.26 -13.29
CA GLU A 237 16.89 -9.44 -14.33
C GLU A 237 16.07 -8.18 -14.68
N ASP A 238 14.77 -8.17 -14.34
CA ASP A 238 13.86 -7.05 -14.61
C ASP A 238 13.93 -5.94 -13.54
N ILE A 239 14.68 -6.13 -12.45
CA ILE A 239 14.70 -5.22 -11.28
C ILE A 239 15.00 -3.77 -11.69
N GLU A 240 15.98 -3.52 -12.56
CA GLU A 240 16.32 -2.16 -13.01
C GLU A 240 15.14 -1.49 -13.71
N GLY A 241 14.48 -2.20 -14.63
CA GLY A 241 13.27 -1.70 -15.30
C GLY A 241 12.09 -1.51 -14.34
N MET A 242 11.96 -2.39 -13.33
CA MET A 242 10.92 -2.26 -12.29
C MET A 242 11.14 -1.03 -11.40
N ILE A 243 12.40 -0.69 -11.11
CA ILE A 243 12.75 0.51 -10.34
C ILE A 243 12.40 1.79 -11.11
N GLU A 244 12.68 1.83 -12.38
CA GLU A 244 12.47 3.02 -13.21
C GLU A 244 11.00 3.19 -13.64
N ALA A 245 10.26 2.10 -13.85
CA ALA A 245 8.87 2.16 -14.30
C ALA A 245 7.94 2.84 -13.27
N GLU A 246 6.90 3.55 -13.76
CA GLU A 246 5.81 4.10 -12.94
C GLU A 246 4.90 2.99 -12.37
N GLY A 247 4.75 1.88 -13.10
CA GLY A 247 3.95 0.74 -12.70
C GLY A 247 4.33 -0.53 -13.44
N ILE A 248 3.87 -1.66 -12.93
CA ILE A 248 4.22 -3.01 -13.40
C ILE A 248 2.96 -3.79 -13.73
N LEU A 249 2.93 -4.40 -14.90
CA LEU A 249 1.85 -5.27 -15.35
C LEU A 249 2.40 -6.63 -15.77
N THR A 250 1.85 -7.71 -15.21
CA THR A 250 2.19 -9.07 -15.67
C THR A 250 0.95 -9.87 -16.08
N ALA A 251 1.08 -10.63 -17.18
CA ALA A 251 0.01 -11.52 -17.64
C ALA A 251 -0.13 -12.76 -16.73
N ARG A 252 0.96 -13.20 -16.12
CA ARG A 252 1.02 -14.33 -15.18
C ARG A 252 1.51 -13.90 -13.81
N GLY A 253 1.30 -14.76 -12.83
CA GLY A 253 1.73 -14.55 -11.45
C GLY A 253 0.58 -14.26 -10.50
N GLY A 254 0.78 -14.59 -9.23
CA GLY A 254 -0.16 -14.35 -8.13
C GLY A 254 0.30 -13.23 -7.19
N MET A 255 -0.38 -13.10 -6.06
CA MET A 255 -0.06 -12.13 -5.01
C MET A 255 1.32 -12.34 -4.34
N THR A 256 1.92 -13.51 -4.54
CA THR A 256 3.25 -13.90 -4.04
C THR A 256 4.30 -14.01 -5.16
N SER A 257 3.97 -13.62 -6.40
CA SER A 257 4.91 -13.60 -7.52
C SER A 257 6.03 -12.59 -7.30
N HIS A 258 7.14 -12.76 -8.01
CA HIS A 258 8.27 -11.81 -7.99
C HIS A 258 7.82 -10.37 -8.25
N ALA A 259 7.02 -10.14 -9.30
CA ALA A 259 6.45 -8.82 -9.60
C ALA A 259 5.71 -8.21 -8.40
N ALA A 260 4.82 -8.98 -7.77
CA ALA A 260 3.98 -8.52 -6.67
C ALA A 260 4.79 -8.20 -5.40
N VAL A 261 5.77 -9.04 -5.06
CA VAL A 261 6.61 -8.86 -3.87
C VAL A 261 7.53 -7.67 -4.03
N VAL A 262 8.24 -7.58 -5.16
CA VAL A 262 9.17 -6.49 -5.43
C VAL A 262 8.45 -5.15 -5.58
N ALA A 263 7.34 -5.10 -6.31
CA ALA A 263 6.56 -3.87 -6.47
C ALA A 263 6.06 -3.31 -5.12
N ARG A 264 5.57 -4.19 -4.24
CA ARG A 264 5.18 -3.79 -2.87
C ARG A 264 6.35 -3.26 -2.07
N GLY A 265 7.50 -3.92 -2.14
CA GLY A 265 8.73 -3.46 -1.49
C GLY A 265 9.20 -2.09 -1.98
N MET A 266 8.93 -1.76 -3.24
CA MET A 266 9.26 -0.47 -3.87
C MET A 266 8.13 0.58 -3.76
N GLY A 267 6.96 0.23 -3.22
CA GLY A 267 5.78 1.11 -3.20
C GLY A 267 5.24 1.46 -4.59
N LYS A 268 5.45 0.60 -5.59
CA LYS A 268 5.02 0.83 -6.98
C LYS A 268 3.72 0.14 -7.29
N CYS A 269 2.87 0.79 -8.07
CA CYS A 269 1.62 0.21 -8.58
C CYS A 269 1.90 -1.09 -9.35
N CYS A 270 1.20 -2.17 -9.02
CA CYS A 270 1.36 -3.44 -9.70
C CYS A 270 0.04 -4.17 -9.89
N ILE A 271 -0.20 -4.61 -11.13
CA ILE A 271 -1.25 -5.56 -11.48
C ILE A 271 -0.57 -6.85 -11.97
N ALA A 272 -0.86 -7.96 -11.30
CA ALA A 272 -0.31 -9.27 -11.66
C ALA A 272 -1.40 -10.21 -12.16
N GLY A 273 -1.01 -11.21 -12.94
CA GLY A 273 -1.94 -12.28 -13.36
C GLY A 273 -3.12 -11.82 -14.20
N ALA A 274 -2.93 -10.82 -15.06
CA ALA A 274 -3.94 -10.38 -16.02
C ALA A 274 -4.11 -11.41 -17.16
N SER A 275 -4.75 -12.52 -16.87
CA SER A 275 -4.80 -13.71 -17.74
C SER A 275 -5.56 -13.52 -19.06
N GLU A 276 -6.37 -12.48 -19.17
CA GLU A 276 -7.09 -12.12 -20.41
C GLU A 276 -6.20 -11.41 -21.43
N ILE A 277 -5.02 -10.93 -21.03
CA ILE A 277 -4.05 -10.34 -21.95
C ILE A 277 -3.00 -11.39 -22.36
N LYS A 278 -2.54 -11.29 -23.60
CA LYS A 278 -1.37 -12.04 -24.09
C LYS A 278 -0.25 -11.05 -24.37
N VAL A 279 0.83 -11.17 -23.64
CA VAL A 279 2.05 -10.38 -23.84
C VAL A 279 2.94 -11.12 -24.83
N ASP A 280 3.28 -10.46 -25.92
CA ASP A 280 4.22 -10.93 -26.92
C ASP A 280 5.45 -10.00 -26.91
N GLU A 281 6.46 -10.42 -26.13
CA GLU A 281 7.65 -9.61 -25.88
C GLU A 281 8.54 -9.45 -27.13
N ALA A 282 8.50 -10.45 -28.02
CA ALA A 282 9.27 -10.41 -29.29
C ALA A 282 8.65 -9.43 -30.29
N GLU A 283 7.32 -9.45 -30.42
CA GLU A 283 6.57 -8.53 -31.27
C GLU A 283 6.32 -7.17 -30.57
N LYS A 284 6.68 -7.05 -29.29
CA LYS A 284 6.48 -5.86 -28.46
C LYS A 284 5.03 -5.37 -28.47
N VAL A 285 4.08 -6.30 -28.18
CA VAL A 285 2.66 -5.99 -28.15
C VAL A 285 1.93 -6.69 -27.00
N ILE A 286 0.85 -6.06 -26.54
CA ILE A 286 -0.19 -6.67 -25.69
C ILE A 286 -1.38 -6.96 -26.60
N LYS A 287 -1.86 -8.20 -26.61
CA LYS A 287 -3.07 -8.63 -27.34
C LYS A 287 -4.18 -8.87 -26.32
N THR A 288 -5.30 -8.18 -26.45
CA THR A 288 -6.56 -8.46 -25.74
C THR A 288 -7.55 -9.16 -26.69
N GLN A 289 -8.75 -9.46 -26.22
CA GLN A 289 -9.79 -10.04 -27.10
C GLN A 289 -10.15 -9.11 -28.27
N ASN A 290 -10.11 -7.79 -28.09
CA ASN A 290 -10.64 -6.82 -29.03
C ASN A 290 -9.58 -5.87 -29.59
N GLU A 291 -8.41 -5.77 -28.98
CA GLU A 291 -7.41 -4.74 -29.30
C GLU A 291 -5.98 -5.25 -29.19
N VAL A 292 -5.08 -4.55 -29.85
CA VAL A 292 -3.63 -4.75 -29.77
C VAL A 292 -3.00 -3.42 -29.35
N ILE A 293 -2.25 -3.43 -28.26
CA ILE A 293 -1.49 -2.29 -27.74
C ILE A 293 -0.01 -2.52 -28.07
N LYS A 294 0.60 -1.56 -28.73
CA LYS A 294 2.00 -1.63 -29.14
C LYS A 294 2.91 -0.94 -28.12
N GLU A 295 4.20 -1.26 -28.15
CA GLU A 295 5.21 -0.51 -27.42
C GLU A 295 5.09 0.99 -27.71
N GLY A 296 5.20 1.82 -26.67
CA GLY A 296 5.05 3.27 -26.76
C GLY A 296 3.60 3.78 -26.66
N GLU A 297 2.58 2.93 -26.77
CA GLU A 297 1.20 3.35 -26.48
C GLU A 297 0.96 3.47 -24.97
N ILE A 298 0.05 4.36 -24.58
CA ILE A 298 -0.20 4.68 -23.17
C ILE A 298 -1.31 3.79 -22.61
N ILE A 299 -1.06 3.22 -21.44
CA ILE A 299 -2.03 2.55 -20.60
C ILE A 299 -2.02 3.12 -19.19
N SER A 300 -3.10 2.89 -18.45
CA SER A 300 -3.22 3.26 -17.04
C SER A 300 -3.56 2.03 -16.19
N LEU A 301 -2.87 1.88 -15.07
CA LEU A 301 -3.02 0.77 -14.13
C LEU A 301 -3.61 1.28 -12.83
N ASP A 302 -4.77 0.75 -12.44
CA ASP A 302 -5.32 0.92 -11.09
C ASP A 302 -4.94 -0.31 -10.25
N GLY A 303 -3.85 -0.21 -9.54
CA GLY A 303 -3.33 -1.26 -8.67
C GLY A 303 -4.20 -1.56 -7.45
N THR A 304 -5.15 -0.70 -7.13
CA THR A 304 -6.11 -0.89 -6.03
C THR A 304 -7.26 -1.81 -6.43
N THR A 305 -7.76 -1.66 -7.65
CA THR A 305 -8.89 -2.45 -8.19
C THR A 305 -8.45 -3.58 -9.13
N GLY A 306 -7.21 -3.51 -9.64
CA GLY A 306 -6.67 -4.44 -10.63
C GLY A 306 -7.16 -4.16 -12.06
N ILE A 307 -7.71 -2.97 -12.34
CA ILE A 307 -8.25 -2.61 -13.65
C ILE A 307 -7.17 -1.94 -14.50
N ILE A 308 -7.12 -2.33 -15.76
CA ILE A 308 -6.20 -1.79 -16.78
C ILE A 308 -7.03 -0.98 -17.77
N TYR A 309 -6.65 0.29 -17.98
CA TYR A 309 -7.34 1.20 -18.88
C TYR A 309 -6.51 1.54 -20.10
N LYS A 310 -7.17 1.85 -21.23
CA LYS A 310 -6.54 2.34 -22.45
C LYS A 310 -6.36 3.86 -22.40
N GLY A 311 -5.14 4.32 -22.52
CA GLY A 311 -4.80 5.76 -22.52
C GLY A 311 -4.41 6.29 -21.15
N GLU A 312 -4.14 7.58 -21.09
CA GLU A 312 -3.71 8.27 -19.89
C GLU A 312 -4.90 8.73 -19.04
N ILE A 313 -4.84 8.45 -17.75
CA ILE A 313 -5.78 8.98 -16.75
C ILE A 313 -4.99 9.86 -15.79
N GLU A 314 -5.52 11.05 -15.51
CA GLU A 314 -4.92 11.98 -14.56
C GLU A 314 -4.84 11.36 -13.16
N LYS A 315 -3.63 11.41 -12.58
CA LYS A 315 -3.36 10.96 -11.22
C LYS A 315 -3.60 12.09 -10.22
N LEU A 316 -4.28 11.76 -9.14
CA LEU A 316 -4.42 12.61 -7.96
C LEU A 316 -3.44 12.09 -6.90
N ASN A 317 -2.49 12.94 -6.50
CA ASN A 317 -1.57 12.58 -5.44
C ASN A 317 -2.29 12.58 -4.09
N PRO A 318 -1.98 11.63 -3.19
CA PRO A 318 -2.53 11.60 -1.86
C PRO A 318 -2.12 12.87 -1.11
N GLN A 319 -3.08 13.50 -0.47
CA GLN A 319 -2.84 14.63 0.40
C GLN A 319 -3.47 14.35 1.77
N LEU A 320 -2.69 14.53 2.83
CA LEU A 320 -3.19 14.55 4.21
C LEU A 320 -3.97 15.85 4.42
N THR A 321 -5.18 15.92 3.87
CA THR A 321 -6.04 17.13 3.94
C THR A 321 -7.42 16.77 4.51
N GLY A 322 -8.19 17.80 4.90
CA GLY A 322 -9.56 17.62 5.38
C GLY A 322 -9.66 16.68 6.59
N ASN A 323 -10.69 15.83 6.59
CA ASN A 323 -10.97 14.92 7.70
C ASN A 323 -9.89 13.84 7.88
N PHE A 324 -9.19 13.43 6.82
CA PHE A 324 -8.08 12.50 6.93
C PHE A 324 -6.92 13.10 7.75
N LYS A 325 -6.61 14.38 7.55
CA LYS A 325 -5.62 15.07 8.37
C LYS A 325 -6.05 15.15 9.84
N ILE A 326 -7.30 15.55 10.11
CA ILE A 326 -7.85 15.61 11.46
C ILE A 326 -7.75 14.24 12.15
N PHE A 327 -8.13 13.18 11.45
CA PHE A 327 -8.05 11.81 11.95
C PHE A 327 -6.61 11.40 12.28
N MET A 328 -5.65 11.69 11.41
CA MET A 328 -4.24 11.40 11.64
C MET A 328 -3.63 12.25 12.76
N ASP A 329 -4.09 13.48 12.93
CA ASP A 329 -3.68 14.33 14.07
C ASP A 329 -4.14 13.68 15.41
N TRP A 330 -5.35 13.10 15.47
CA TRP A 330 -5.81 12.34 16.65
C TRP A 330 -4.99 11.08 16.89
N VAL A 331 -4.64 10.34 15.83
CA VAL A 331 -3.75 9.18 15.95
C VAL A 331 -2.41 9.60 16.56
N ASN A 332 -1.84 10.71 16.10
CA ASN A 332 -0.57 11.22 16.62
C ASN A 332 -0.67 11.74 18.07
N GLU A 333 -1.83 12.25 18.48
CA GLU A 333 -2.09 12.70 19.86
C GLU A 333 -2.20 11.51 20.85
N ILE A 334 -2.77 10.39 20.40
CA ILE A 334 -3.16 9.26 21.26
C ILE A 334 -2.10 8.15 21.29
N LYS A 335 -1.33 7.99 20.21
CA LYS A 335 -0.34 6.91 20.13
C LYS A 335 0.74 7.02 21.20
N ASP A 336 1.14 5.89 21.77
CA ASP A 336 2.24 5.80 22.74
C ASP A 336 3.60 5.56 22.06
N LEU A 337 3.62 4.88 20.91
CA LEU A 337 4.85 4.52 20.20
C LEU A 337 5.15 5.51 19.09
N GLY A 338 6.42 5.93 19.02
CA GLY A 338 6.95 6.67 17.88
C GLY A 338 7.09 5.76 16.65
N VAL A 339 6.79 6.30 15.46
CA VAL A 339 6.93 5.59 14.19
C VAL A 339 8.09 6.16 13.40
N ARG A 340 9.10 5.31 13.10
CA ARG A 340 10.24 5.65 12.26
C ARG A 340 10.17 4.90 10.95
N ALA A 341 10.55 5.55 9.86
CA ALA A 341 10.61 4.95 8.53
C ALA A 341 12.04 4.44 8.21
N ASN A 342 12.17 3.66 7.14
CA ASN A 342 13.46 3.37 6.54
C ASN A 342 13.69 4.34 5.38
N ALA A 343 14.84 5.00 5.35
CA ALA A 343 15.26 5.85 4.24
C ALA A 343 16.79 5.96 4.20
N ASP A 344 17.36 5.85 3.01
CA ASP A 344 18.80 5.80 2.80
C ASP A 344 19.32 7.05 2.06
N ASN A 345 18.42 7.96 1.67
CA ASN A 345 18.73 9.19 0.96
C ASN A 345 17.81 10.35 1.39
N PRO A 346 18.18 11.63 1.10
CA PRO A 346 17.40 12.80 1.52
C PRO A 346 16.00 12.88 0.94
N ARG A 347 15.80 12.41 -0.31
CA ARG A 347 14.48 12.42 -0.98
C ARG A 347 13.48 11.54 -0.24
N ASP A 348 13.88 10.30 0.04
CA ASP A 348 13.02 9.32 0.71
C ASP A 348 12.80 9.71 2.18
N ALA A 349 13.82 10.29 2.85
CA ALA A 349 13.69 10.84 4.19
C ALA A 349 12.67 12.00 4.24
N LYS A 350 12.69 12.90 3.23
CA LYS A 350 11.72 13.98 3.12
C LYS A 350 10.30 13.45 2.94
N GLN A 351 10.11 12.49 2.06
CA GLN A 351 8.81 11.86 1.83
C GLN A 351 8.29 11.17 3.09
N ALA A 352 9.16 10.46 3.81
CA ALA A 352 8.80 9.81 5.08
C ALA A 352 8.31 10.85 6.11
N VAL A 353 8.99 11.99 6.24
CA VAL A 353 8.56 13.07 7.14
C VAL A 353 7.23 13.68 6.70
N GLU A 354 7.02 13.89 5.41
CA GLU A 354 5.75 14.39 4.86
C GLU A 354 4.59 13.44 5.14
N PHE A 355 4.82 12.14 5.19
CA PHE A 355 3.85 11.13 5.62
C PHE A 355 3.74 10.94 7.15
N GLY A 356 4.43 11.77 7.93
CA GLY A 356 4.31 11.79 9.38
C GLY A 356 5.30 10.92 10.14
N ALA A 357 6.36 10.43 9.51
CA ALA A 357 7.44 9.73 10.22
C ALA A 357 8.11 10.63 11.26
N GLU A 358 8.38 10.08 12.44
CA GLU A 358 9.00 10.81 13.57
C GLU A 358 10.52 10.71 13.56
N GLY A 359 11.06 9.95 12.62
CA GLY A 359 12.47 9.77 12.39
C GLY A 359 12.76 8.66 11.37
N ILE A 360 14.03 8.37 11.20
CA ILE A 360 14.51 7.24 10.39
C ILE A 360 15.02 6.15 11.33
N GLY A 361 14.38 4.98 11.28
CA GLY A 361 14.73 3.83 12.11
C GLY A 361 15.88 3.01 11.55
N LEU A 362 16.10 3.10 10.23
CA LEU A 362 17.22 2.47 9.56
C LEU A 362 17.63 3.27 8.33
N CYS A 363 18.88 3.76 8.34
CA CYS A 363 19.59 4.28 7.19
C CYS A 363 20.77 3.34 6.89
N ARG A 364 20.75 2.70 5.72
CA ARG A 364 21.72 1.70 5.28
C ARG A 364 22.82 2.37 4.48
N THR A 365 24.02 2.42 5.03
CA THR A 365 25.15 3.11 4.40
C THR A 365 25.68 2.41 3.16
N GLU A 366 25.45 1.11 3.00
CA GLU A 366 25.82 0.36 1.80
C GLU A 366 25.15 0.87 0.53
N HIS A 367 23.91 1.34 0.60
CA HIS A 367 23.21 1.89 -0.57
C HIS A 367 23.87 3.16 -1.11
N MET A 368 24.58 3.90 -0.25
CA MET A 368 25.32 5.09 -0.68
C MET A 368 26.60 4.74 -1.49
N PHE A 369 27.07 3.49 -1.41
CA PHE A 369 28.30 3.06 -2.07
C PHE A 369 28.11 2.61 -3.52
N PHE A 370 26.88 2.30 -3.93
CA PHE A 370 26.58 1.82 -5.29
C PHE A 370 26.46 2.92 -6.35
N ASP A 371 26.53 4.19 -5.97
CA ASP A 371 26.51 5.31 -6.93
C ASP A 371 27.71 5.22 -7.89
N LYS A 372 27.48 5.54 -9.17
CA LYS A 372 28.49 5.42 -10.24
C LYS A 372 29.79 6.13 -9.94
N ASP A 373 29.73 7.26 -9.25
CA ASP A 373 30.90 8.08 -8.90
C ASP A 373 31.64 7.54 -7.67
N ARG A 374 31.06 6.62 -6.90
CA ARG A 374 31.57 6.11 -5.63
C ARG A 374 32.08 4.70 -5.72
N ILE A 375 31.38 3.85 -6.46
CA ILE A 375 31.71 2.43 -6.56
C ILE A 375 33.17 2.16 -6.97
N PRO A 376 33.82 2.96 -7.86
CA PRO A 376 35.24 2.77 -8.17
C PRO A 376 36.15 2.95 -6.96
N VAL A 377 35.86 3.94 -6.10
CA VAL A 377 36.66 4.20 -4.89
C VAL A 377 36.41 3.15 -3.82
N VAL A 378 35.16 2.66 -3.70
CA VAL A 378 34.82 1.53 -2.82
C VAL A 378 35.56 0.27 -3.25
N ARG A 379 35.61 -0.03 -4.54
CA ARG A 379 36.39 -1.15 -5.09
C ARG A 379 37.89 -0.98 -4.84
N GLN A 380 38.41 0.25 -4.94
CA GLN A 380 39.80 0.55 -4.57
C GLN A 380 40.06 0.25 -3.09
N MET A 381 39.13 0.60 -2.21
CA MET A 381 39.20 0.25 -0.78
C MET A 381 39.24 -1.25 -0.55
N ILE A 382 38.39 -2.02 -1.24
CA ILE A 382 38.29 -3.48 -1.10
C ILE A 382 39.55 -4.18 -1.61
N LEU A 383 40.10 -3.73 -2.72
CA LEU A 383 41.26 -4.30 -3.40
C LEU A 383 42.60 -3.79 -2.83
N SER A 384 42.56 -3.03 -1.73
CA SER A 384 43.77 -2.53 -1.08
C SER A 384 44.58 -3.66 -0.42
N GLU A 385 45.85 -3.74 -0.73
CA GLU A 385 46.77 -4.75 -0.20
C GLU A 385 47.26 -4.46 1.24
N ASN A 386 47.22 -3.19 1.64
CA ASN A 386 47.65 -2.74 2.96
C ASN A 386 46.74 -1.63 3.53
N ILE A 387 46.95 -1.33 4.83
CA ILE A 387 46.16 -0.36 5.59
C ILE A 387 46.30 1.05 4.99
N GLU A 388 47.47 1.44 4.55
CA GLU A 388 47.76 2.78 4.01
C GLU A 388 46.94 3.04 2.74
N GLN A 389 46.93 2.10 1.81
CA GLN A 389 46.11 2.20 0.59
C GLN A 389 44.62 2.22 0.91
N ARG A 390 44.16 1.42 1.89
CA ARG A 390 42.75 1.39 2.29
C ARG A 390 42.34 2.71 2.92
N VAL A 391 43.17 3.26 3.81
CA VAL A 391 42.91 4.58 4.42
C VAL A 391 42.87 5.69 3.38
N GLU A 392 43.75 5.66 2.36
CA GLU A 392 43.71 6.63 1.25
C GLU A 392 42.39 6.57 0.49
N ALA A 393 41.88 5.37 0.19
CA ALA A 393 40.59 5.20 -0.48
C ALA A 393 39.44 5.67 0.45
N LEU A 394 39.47 5.32 1.73
CA LEU A 394 38.46 5.76 2.71
C LEU A 394 38.41 7.28 2.88
N GLU A 395 39.56 7.98 2.85
CA GLU A 395 39.59 9.44 2.92
C GLU A 395 39.02 10.12 1.68
N LYS A 396 38.93 9.42 0.53
CA LYS A 396 38.18 9.87 -0.65
C LYS A 396 36.67 9.65 -0.49
N ILE A 397 36.25 8.58 0.17
CA ILE A 397 34.83 8.24 0.44
C ILE A 397 34.25 9.16 1.54
N ARG A 398 35.00 9.48 2.56
CA ARG A 398 34.56 10.22 3.75
C ARG A 398 33.79 11.51 3.42
N PRO A 399 34.30 12.45 2.60
CA PRO A 399 33.58 13.68 2.28
C PRO A 399 32.26 13.43 1.54
N MET A 400 32.16 12.35 0.77
CA MET A 400 30.93 11.98 0.08
C MET A 400 29.88 11.55 1.11
N GLN A 401 30.22 10.67 2.05
CA GLN A 401 29.32 10.26 3.13
C GLN A 401 28.99 11.41 4.10
N GLU A 402 29.97 12.28 4.43
CA GLU A 402 29.68 13.48 5.23
C GLU A 402 28.60 14.34 4.57
N LYS A 403 28.61 14.46 3.25
CA LYS A 403 27.58 15.20 2.51
C LYS A 403 26.22 14.50 2.60
N ASP A 404 26.17 13.19 2.38
CA ASP A 404 24.92 12.43 2.44
C ASP A 404 24.26 12.53 3.82
N PHE A 405 25.03 12.34 4.88
CA PHE A 405 24.53 12.46 6.25
C PHE A 405 24.10 13.90 6.57
N TYR A 406 24.85 14.89 6.11
CA TYR A 406 24.47 16.28 6.25
C TYR A 406 23.12 16.58 5.56
N ASP A 407 22.95 16.10 4.34
CA ASP A 407 21.71 16.28 3.57
C ASP A 407 20.52 15.58 4.26
N ILE A 408 20.70 14.37 4.81
CA ILE A 408 19.69 13.67 5.61
C ILE A 408 19.35 14.43 6.89
N TYR A 409 20.34 14.89 7.67
CA TYR A 409 20.12 15.69 8.87
C TYR A 409 19.40 17.01 8.55
N SER A 410 19.71 17.62 7.42
CA SER A 410 19.07 18.87 6.99
C SER A 410 17.57 18.69 6.72
N VAL A 411 17.17 17.54 6.24
CA VAL A 411 15.76 17.18 6.01
C VAL A 411 15.05 16.82 7.30
N LEU A 412 15.69 15.99 8.14
CA LEU A 412 15.10 15.47 9.38
C LEU A 412 15.09 16.50 10.50
N LYS A 413 16.02 17.44 10.46
CA LYS A 413 16.21 18.45 11.51
C LYS A 413 16.45 17.80 12.89
N GLU A 414 15.55 18.02 13.85
CA GLU A 414 15.64 17.47 15.21
C GLU A 414 15.13 16.03 15.34
N LYS A 415 14.60 15.44 14.25
CA LYS A 415 14.14 14.07 14.25
C LYS A 415 15.32 13.11 14.23
N SER A 416 15.20 12.01 14.98
CA SER A 416 16.24 10.99 15.07
C SER A 416 16.47 10.25 13.75
N VAL A 417 17.71 9.86 13.51
CA VAL A 417 18.09 8.92 12.46
C VAL A 417 19.09 7.90 12.98
N THR A 418 18.75 6.62 12.83
CA THR A 418 19.66 5.52 13.15
C THR A 418 20.41 5.13 11.89
N ILE A 419 21.71 5.41 11.88
CA ILE A 419 22.61 5.12 10.76
C ILE A 419 23.32 3.82 11.03
N ARG A 420 23.09 2.81 10.20
CA ARG A 420 23.78 1.53 10.26
C ARG A 420 25.13 1.61 9.55
N LEU A 421 26.19 1.26 10.27
CA LEU A 421 27.52 1.13 9.66
C LEU A 421 27.51 -0.02 8.65
N LEU A 422 28.51 -0.05 7.77
CA LEU A 422 28.61 -1.00 6.66
C LEU A 422 28.36 -2.44 7.14
N ASP A 423 27.33 -3.07 6.56
CA ASP A 423 26.88 -4.40 6.96
C ASP A 423 27.24 -5.50 5.96
N PRO A 424 27.00 -5.38 4.63
CA PRO A 424 27.17 -6.51 3.73
C PRO A 424 28.63 -6.94 3.57
N PRO A 425 28.86 -8.19 3.15
CA PRO A 425 30.20 -8.66 2.78
C PRO A 425 30.78 -7.83 1.62
N LEU A 426 32.10 -7.68 1.62
CA LEU A 426 32.78 -6.82 0.63
C LEU A 426 32.65 -7.31 -0.81
N HIS A 427 32.45 -8.61 -1.04
CA HIS A 427 32.26 -9.14 -2.39
C HIS A 427 31.03 -8.60 -3.10
N GLU A 428 29.97 -8.18 -2.37
CA GLU A 428 28.76 -7.61 -2.98
C GLU A 428 29.01 -6.33 -3.79
N PHE A 429 30.13 -5.65 -3.56
CA PHE A 429 30.53 -4.44 -4.32
C PHE A 429 31.41 -4.76 -5.54
N LEU A 430 31.80 -6.00 -5.72
CA LEU A 430 32.64 -6.45 -6.83
C LEU A 430 31.77 -7.04 -7.95
N PRO A 431 32.20 -6.96 -9.20
CA PRO A 431 31.45 -7.51 -10.32
C PRO A 431 31.48 -9.04 -10.35
N TYR A 432 30.41 -9.65 -10.85
CA TYR A 432 30.29 -11.10 -11.05
C TYR A 432 30.51 -11.53 -12.51
N GLU A 433 30.16 -10.65 -13.46
CA GLU A 433 30.24 -10.96 -14.88
C GLU A 433 31.67 -10.87 -15.40
N ASP A 434 32.08 -11.81 -16.26
CA ASP A 434 33.43 -11.91 -16.80
C ASP A 434 33.89 -10.64 -17.54
N GLU A 435 32.99 -9.97 -18.26
CA GLU A 435 33.27 -8.75 -18.98
C GLU A 435 33.53 -7.59 -18.03
N ASP A 436 32.73 -7.47 -16.98
CA ASP A 436 32.87 -6.43 -15.95
C ASP A 436 34.13 -6.62 -15.12
N ILE A 437 34.49 -7.88 -14.80
CA ILE A 437 35.77 -8.21 -14.12
C ILE A 437 36.94 -7.75 -14.98
N LYS A 438 36.94 -8.03 -16.29
CA LYS A 438 37.99 -7.58 -17.23
C LYS A 438 38.07 -6.07 -17.32
N ASN A 439 36.93 -5.39 -17.36
CA ASN A 439 36.87 -3.95 -17.40
C ASN A 439 37.41 -3.33 -16.11
N LEU A 440 37.03 -3.86 -14.94
CA LEU A 440 37.53 -3.43 -13.65
C LEU A 440 39.05 -3.65 -13.51
N ALA A 441 39.57 -4.80 -13.95
CA ALA A 441 41.00 -5.08 -13.93
C ALA A 441 41.80 -4.05 -14.75
N LYS A 442 41.31 -3.69 -15.93
CA LYS A 442 41.92 -2.63 -16.77
C LYS A 442 41.86 -1.25 -16.10
N GLU A 443 40.72 -0.89 -15.56
CA GLU A 443 40.51 0.40 -14.87
C GLU A 443 41.43 0.54 -13.64
N MET A 444 41.53 -0.51 -12.84
CA MET A 444 42.34 -0.55 -11.64
C MET A 444 43.83 -0.81 -11.92
N LYS A 445 44.18 -1.15 -13.17
CA LYS A 445 45.56 -1.51 -13.61
C LYS A 445 46.14 -2.68 -12.82
N ILE A 446 45.35 -3.68 -12.55
CA ILE A 446 45.72 -4.93 -11.90
C ILE A 446 45.55 -6.10 -12.87
N GLU A 447 46.25 -7.20 -12.61
CA GLU A 447 46.10 -8.43 -13.39
C GLU A 447 44.73 -9.06 -13.18
N GLU A 448 44.06 -9.46 -14.26
CA GLU A 448 42.73 -10.08 -14.20
C GLU A 448 42.73 -11.34 -13.32
N SER A 449 43.80 -12.16 -13.39
CA SER A 449 43.94 -13.35 -12.58
C SER A 449 43.95 -13.04 -11.07
N HIS A 450 44.65 -11.98 -10.68
CA HIS A 450 44.70 -11.53 -9.29
C HIS A 450 43.33 -11.01 -8.81
N LEU A 451 42.63 -10.23 -9.65
CA LEU A 451 41.27 -9.76 -9.31
C LEU A 451 40.31 -10.93 -9.09
N ARG A 452 40.39 -11.97 -9.93
CA ARG A 452 39.56 -13.18 -9.79
C ARG A 452 39.87 -13.94 -8.52
N GLU A 453 41.14 -14.07 -8.14
CA GLU A 453 41.54 -14.67 -6.88
C GLU A 453 40.94 -13.91 -5.69
N VAL A 454 41.03 -12.58 -5.67
CA VAL A 454 40.47 -11.77 -4.58
C VAL A 454 38.92 -11.89 -4.53
N ILE A 455 38.24 -11.92 -5.68
CA ILE A 455 36.77 -12.11 -5.72
C ILE A 455 36.42 -13.49 -5.08
N VAL A 456 37.12 -14.55 -5.48
CA VAL A 456 36.87 -15.90 -4.95
C VAL A 456 37.18 -15.97 -3.45
N ASP A 457 38.27 -15.36 -2.97
CA ASP A 457 38.64 -15.33 -1.58
C ASP A 457 37.65 -14.56 -0.69
N LEU A 458 36.97 -13.55 -1.26
CA LEU A 458 35.94 -12.76 -0.56
C LEU A 458 34.54 -13.35 -0.67
N GLU A 459 34.32 -14.30 -1.58
CA GLU A 459 33.01 -14.90 -1.82
C GLU A 459 32.58 -15.73 -0.59
N GLU A 460 31.36 -15.44 -0.12
CA GLU A 460 30.79 -16.12 1.04
C GLU A 460 29.80 -17.19 0.59
N VAL A 461 29.97 -18.41 1.08
CA VAL A 461 29.04 -19.53 0.84
C VAL A 461 27.65 -19.23 1.43
N ASN A 462 27.63 -18.53 2.57
CA ASN A 462 26.41 -18.04 3.20
C ASN A 462 26.61 -16.58 3.63
N PRO A 463 26.16 -15.60 2.83
CA PRO A 463 26.31 -14.18 3.15
C PRO A 463 25.70 -13.76 4.49
N MET A 464 24.71 -14.50 5.00
CA MET A 464 24.07 -14.20 6.29
C MET A 464 24.98 -14.49 7.48
N LEU A 465 25.90 -15.44 7.36
CA LEU A 465 26.81 -15.89 8.41
C LEU A 465 28.28 -15.51 8.14
N GLY A 466 28.55 -14.87 7.03
CA GLY A 466 29.88 -14.57 6.53
C GLY A 466 30.62 -13.42 7.25
N HIS A 467 31.69 -12.97 6.62
CA HIS A 467 32.54 -11.86 7.07
C HIS A 467 31.90 -10.52 6.75
N ARG A 468 31.00 -10.08 7.61
CA ARG A 468 30.19 -8.86 7.46
C ARG A 468 29.92 -8.19 8.81
N GLY A 469 29.37 -6.97 8.79
CA GLY A 469 28.96 -6.25 9.97
C GLY A 469 30.09 -6.01 10.96
N CYS A 470 29.87 -6.26 12.26
CA CYS A 470 30.89 -6.07 13.30
C CYS A 470 32.16 -6.93 13.08
N ARG A 471 32.01 -8.10 12.43
CA ARG A 471 33.19 -8.95 12.10
C ARG A 471 34.10 -8.28 11.08
N LEU A 472 33.51 -7.58 10.10
CA LEU A 472 34.23 -6.74 9.16
C LEU A 472 34.99 -5.61 9.88
N ALA A 473 34.34 -5.00 10.88
CA ALA A 473 34.97 -3.95 11.69
C ALA A 473 36.14 -4.45 12.55
N VAL A 474 36.13 -5.72 12.99
CA VAL A 474 37.24 -6.32 13.69
C VAL A 474 38.46 -6.49 12.77
N THR A 475 38.24 -6.91 11.53
CA THR A 475 39.31 -7.10 10.54
C THR A 475 39.79 -5.78 9.92
N TYR A 476 38.89 -4.88 9.63
CA TYR A 476 39.14 -3.58 8.95
C TYR A 476 38.54 -2.40 9.76
N PRO A 477 39.05 -2.13 10.97
CA PRO A 477 38.47 -1.12 11.88
C PRO A 477 38.48 0.29 11.29
N GLU A 478 39.36 0.57 10.35
CA GLU A 478 39.46 1.86 9.66
C GLU A 478 38.18 2.20 8.89
N ILE A 479 37.42 1.22 8.39
CA ILE A 479 36.15 1.46 7.69
C ILE A 479 35.13 2.09 8.64
N TYR A 480 34.91 1.47 9.79
CA TYR A 480 33.95 1.97 10.78
C TYR A 480 34.40 3.29 11.42
N ARG A 481 35.70 3.47 11.64
CA ARG A 481 36.24 4.76 12.11
C ARG A 481 35.98 5.88 11.12
N MET A 482 36.15 5.63 9.81
CA MET A 482 35.84 6.60 8.77
C MET A 482 34.36 6.95 8.77
N GLN A 483 33.46 5.96 8.81
CA GLN A 483 32.01 6.18 8.81
C GLN A 483 31.55 6.93 10.06
N ALA A 484 32.00 6.54 11.26
CA ALA A 484 31.68 7.22 12.50
C ALA A 484 32.14 8.69 12.45
N LYS A 485 33.35 8.96 11.93
CA LYS A 485 33.87 10.31 11.74
C LYS A 485 33.01 11.11 10.78
N ALA A 486 32.58 10.51 9.67
CA ALA A 486 31.69 11.16 8.68
C ALA A 486 30.34 11.51 9.29
N ILE A 487 29.72 10.60 10.05
CA ILE A 487 28.44 10.82 10.73
C ILE A 487 28.53 11.99 11.72
N ILE A 488 29.55 11.99 12.58
CA ILE A 488 29.73 13.02 13.61
C ILE A 488 30.06 14.37 12.99
N ASN A 489 30.95 14.42 11.99
CA ASN A 489 31.27 15.67 11.30
C ASN A 489 30.04 16.29 10.62
N ALA A 490 29.24 15.45 9.96
CA ALA A 490 27.98 15.87 9.33
C ALA A 490 26.99 16.42 10.36
N ALA A 491 26.82 15.73 11.51
CA ALA A 491 25.96 16.19 12.58
C ALA A 491 26.41 17.53 13.15
N ILE A 492 27.70 17.68 13.47
CA ILE A 492 28.28 18.96 13.98
C ILE A 492 28.05 20.09 12.97
N LYS A 493 28.28 19.83 11.70
CA LYS A 493 28.08 20.83 10.64
C LYS A 493 26.61 21.22 10.54
N ALA A 494 25.71 20.24 10.47
CA ALA A 494 24.27 20.49 10.38
C ALA A 494 23.73 21.25 11.62
N GLN A 495 24.19 20.90 12.84
CA GLN A 495 23.85 21.64 14.05
C GLN A 495 24.23 23.13 13.97
N LYS A 496 25.43 23.41 13.46
CA LYS A 496 25.92 24.78 13.30
C LYS A 496 25.16 25.56 12.23
N ASP A 497 24.99 24.94 11.06
CA ASP A 497 24.42 25.62 9.89
C ASP A 497 22.91 25.86 10.05
N LEU A 498 22.21 24.96 10.75
CA LEU A 498 20.75 25.01 10.90
C LEU A 498 20.30 25.51 12.28
N ASN A 499 21.22 25.70 13.22
CA ASN A 499 20.96 26.08 14.61
C ASN A 499 19.93 25.16 15.30
N ILE A 500 20.13 23.86 15.19
CA ILE A 500 19.28 22.81 15.77
C ILE A 500 20.12 21.85 16.62
N SER A 501 19.47 21.03 17.45
CA SER A 501 20.12 19.94 18.19
C SER A 501 19.97 18.63 17.46
N ILE A 502 21.08 17.93 17.19
CA ILE A 502 21.11 16.61 16.55
C ILE A 502 21.84 15.64 17.47
N THR A 503 21.19 14.53 17.76
CA THR A 503 21.82 13.40 18.47
C THR A 503 22.01 12.26 17.46
N PRO A 504 23.22 12.01 16.97
CA PRO A 504 23.49 10.91 16.07
C PRO A 504 23.24 9.56 16.73
N GLU A 505 22.50 8.69 16.06
CA GLU A 505 22.31 7.30 16.46
C GLU A 505 23.08 6.39 15.49
N ILE A 506 24.06 5.65 16.01
CA ILE A 506 24.92 4.76 15.21
C ILE A 506 24.58 3.31 15.56
N MET A 507 24.21 2.53 14.54
CA MET A 507 23.92 1.10 14.70
C MET A 507 25.12 0.28 14.23
N ILE A 508 25.62 -0.57 15.11
CA ILE A 508 26.63 -1.57 14.81
C ILE A 508 25.91 -2.88 14.46
N PRO A 509 25.98 -3.34 13.19
CA PRO A 509 25.24 -4.53 12.76
C PRO A 509 25.88 -5.82 13.23
N LEU A 510 25.07 -6.86 13.43
CA LEU A 510 25.45 -8.26 13.69
C LEU A 510 26.26 -8.50 14.98
N VAL A 511 26.14 -7.64 15.97
CA VAL A 511 26.77 -7.88 17.28
C VAL A 511 26.12 -9.12 17.93
N GLY A 512 26.91 -10.15 18.18
CA GLY A 512 26.50 -11.38 18.85
C GLY A 512 27.06 -11.52 20.26
N GLU A 513 28.24 -10.92 20.53
CA GLU A 513 28.96 -11.01 21.79
C GLU A 513 29.30 -9.62 22.33
N ILE A 514 29.36 -9.51 23.66
CA ILE A 514 29.68 -8.25 24.35
C ILE A 514 31.10 -7.76 23.98
N GLU A 515 32.01 -8.66 23.78
CA GLU A 515 33.39 -8.38 23.42
C GLU A 515 33.52 -7.73 22.06
N GLU A 516 32.69 -8.12 21.09
CA GLU A 516 32.61 -7.47 19.78
C GLU A 516 32.19 -6.00 19.92
N LEU A 517 31.15 -5.75 20.72
CA LEU A 517 30.65 -4.36 20.95
C LEU A 517 31.69 -3.50 21.69
N LYS A 518 32.44 -4.08 22.63
CA LYS A 518 33.50 -3.37 23.35
C LYS A 518 34.68 -3.03 22.45
N TYR A 519 34.97 -3.90 21.49
CA TYR A 519 36.07 -3.70 20.55
C TYR A 519 35.76 -2.62 19.52
N VAL A 520 34.55 -2.65 18.92
CA VAL A 520 34.13 -1.73 17.90
C VAL A 520 33.70 -0.37 18.50
#